data_4456f5a4b80cf4eda42465e6ffed7282
#
_entry.id   4456f5a4b80cf4eda42465e6ffed7282
#
_cell.length_a   1.000
_cell.length_b   1.000
_cell.length_c   1.000
_cell.angle_alpha   90.00
_cell.angle_beta   90.00
_cell.angle_gamma   90.00
#
_symmetry.space_group_name_H-M   'P 1'
#
loop_
_entity.id
_entity.type
_entity.pdbx_description
1 polymer ?
#
loop_
_entity_poly.entity_id
_entity_poly.type
_entity_poly.pdbx_seq_one_letter_code
_entity_poly.pdbx_strand_id
1 'polypeptide(L)'
;MNKYTLLLFATLACTACGKENNPPADPSVKNIVLTVSGTTFVATLGNTKAAQEFAAMLPLSLNMQELNGNEKYCNLSQKLTTDSQKPGTIHAGDIMLYGRDCIVVFYETFQTSYNYTPIGHITDPARLKETLGTGNITIKFTAQ
;
A
#
# COMPACT_ATOMS: atom_id res chain seq x y z
N MET A 1 71.62 11.46 -10.15
CA MET A 1 70.96 11.01 -11.35
C MET A 1 69.63 10.34 -10.95
N ASN A 2 68.59 11.11 -10.85
CA ASN A 2 67.32 10.60 -10.37
C ASN A 2 66.34 10.50 -11.53
N LYS A 3 65.86 9.28 -11.75
CA LYS A 3 64.79 8.99 -12.68
C LYS A 3 63.46 9.01 -11.93
N TYR A 4 62.67 10.05 -12.08
CA TYR A 4 61.34 10.11 -11.59
C TYR A 4 60.40 9.47 -12.61
N THR A 5 59.88 8.30 -12.29
CA THR A 5 58.83 7.62 -13.04
C THR A 5 57.49 8.20 -12.63
N LEU A 6 56.85 8.91 -13.55
CA LEU A 6 55.51 9.47 -13.36
C LEU A 6 54.49 8.36 -13.57
N LEU A 7 53.84 7.93 -12.50
CA LEU A 7 52.72 6.98 -12.57
C LEU A 7 51.42 7.75 -12.80
N LEU A 8 50.86 7.55 -13.97
CA LEU A 8 49.58 8.12 -14.36
C LEU A 8 48.45 7.25 -13.78
N PHE A 9 47.79 7.72 -12.74
CA PHE A 9 46.58 7.09 -12.24
C PHE A 9 45.39 7.49 -13.11
N ALA A 10 44.90 6.56 -13.92
CA ALA A 10 43.64 6.69 -14.59
C ALA A 10 42.53 6.41 -13.61
N THR A 11 41.82 7.44 -13.17
CA THR A 11 40.59 7.31 -12.39
C THR A 11 39.46 6.90 -13.30
N LEU A 12 39.08 5.62 -13.23
CA LEU A 12 37.87 5.10 -13.86
C LEU A 12 36.64 5.55 -13.07
N ALA A 13 35.95 6.56 -13.58
CA ALA A 13 34.67 6.98 -13.02
C ALA A 13 33.60 5.94 -13.35
N CYS A 14 33.29 5.07 -12.41
CA CYS A 14 32.09 4.25 -12.46
C CYS A 14 30.87 5.14 -12.22
N THR A 15 30.14 5.48 -13.27
CA THR A 15 28.79 6.00 -13.18
C THR A 15 27.89 4.88 -12.63
N ALA A 16 27.64 4.92 -11.33
CA ALA A 16 26.63 4.07 -10.70
C ALA A 16 25.25 4.58 -11.16
N CYS A 17 24.60 3.82 -12.04
CA CYS A 17 23.15 3.95 -12.26
C CYS A 17 22.46 3.74 -10.90
N GLY A 18 21.84 4.81 -10.39
CA GLY A 18 21.02 4.74 -9.20
C GLY A 18 19.82 3.83 -9.44
N LYS A 19 19.90 2.59 -8.97
CA LYS A 19 18.69 1.83 -8.67
C LYS A 19 18.09 2.49 -7.44
N GLU A 20 16.88 2.99 -7.56
CA GLU A 20 16.07 3.34 -6.39
C GLU A 20 15.94 2.10 -5.52
N ASN A 21 16.74 2.07 -4.46
CA ASN A 21 16.65 1.06 -3.43
C ASN A 21 15.48 1.43 -2.52
N ASN A 22 14.25 1.05 -2.94
CA ASN A 22 13.21 0.84 -1.95
C ASN A 22 13.70 -0.30 -1.05
N PRO A 23 13.79 -0.09 0.26
CA PRO A 23 14.17 -1.18 1.15
C PRO A 23 13.22 -2.35 0.92
N PRO A 24 13.71 -3.60 0.91
CA PRO A 24 12.84 -4.75 0.80
C PRO A 24 11.80 -4.68 1.93
N ALA A 25 10.53 -4.98 1.57
CA ALA A 25 9.45 -5.04 2.55
C ALA A 25 9.88 -5.93 3.71
N ASP A 26 9.75 -5.43 4.94
CA ASP A 26 9.94 -6.28 6.11
C ASP A 26 8.82 -7.32 6.14
N PRO A 27 9.13 -8.61 5.92
CA PRO A 27 8.11 -9.67 5.91
C PRO A 27 7.44 -9.87 7.27
N SER A 28 7.91 -9.16 8.31
CA SER A 28 7.35 -9.21 9.65
C SER A 28 6.13 -8.31 9.85
N VAL A 29 5.87 -7.33 8.96
CA VAL A 29 4.70 -6.45 9.08
C VAL A 29 3.43 -7.25 8.77
N LYS A 30 2.74 -7.65 9.82
CA LYS A 30 1.46 -8.37 9.73
C LYS A 30 0.25 -7.47 9.97
N ASN A 31 0.44 -6.41 10.72
CA ASN A 31 -0.62 -5.46 11.06
C ASN A 31 -0.23 -4.05 10.62
N ILE A 32 -1.24 -3.30 10.24
CA ILE A 32 -1.15 -1.88 9.93
C ILE A 32 -2.21 -1.12 10.70
N VAL A 33 -1.99 0.18 10.86
CA VAL A 33 -2.96 1.09 11.49
C VAL A 33 -3.43 2.09 10.44
N LEU A 34 -4.75 2.20 10.30
CA LEU A 34 -5.42 3.26 9.56
C LEU A 34 -5.84 4.34 10.54
N THR A 35 -5.41 5.57 10.30
CA THR A 35 -5.85 6.74 11.10
C THR A 35 -6.73 7.62 10.22
N VAL A 36 -7.94 7.89 10.70
CA VAL A 36 -8.96 8.69 10.02
C VAL A 36 -9.49 9.71 11.02
N SER A 37 -9.26 11.00 10.77
CA SER A 37 -9.74 12.09 11.64
C SER A 37 -9.49 11.82 13.15
N GLY A 38 -8.31 11.30 13.49
CA GLY A 38 -7.92 10.98 14.86
C GLY A 38 -8.43 9.63 15.39
N THR A 39 -9.30 8.94 14.68
CA THR A 39 -9.74 7.57 15.02
C THR A 39 -8.82 6.55 14.34
N THR A 40 -8.44 5.51 15.06
CA THR A 40 -7.54 4.45 14.57
C THR A 40 -8.26 3.13 14.41
N PHE A 41 -7.90 2.42 13.34
CA PHE A 41 -8.34 1.05 13.07
C PHE A 41 -7.12 0.17 12.82
N VAL A 42 -7.11 -1.02 13.40
CA VAL A 42 -6.07 -2.02 13.10
C VAL A 42 -6.55 -2.92 11.98
N ALA A 43 -5.70 -3.17 11.01
CA ALA A 43 -5.94 -4.13 9.95
C ALA A 43 -4.84 -5.18 9.91
N THR A 44 -5.23 -6.43 9.68
CA THR A 44 -4.30 -7.52 9.43
C THR A 44 -4.06 -7.64 7.93
N LEU A 45 -2.80 -7.66 7.53
CA LEU A 45 -2.42 -7.87 6.14
C LEU A 45 -2.54 -9.34 5.74
N GLY A 46 -2.95 -9.57 4.51
CA GLY A 46 -2.94 -10.89 3.89
C GLY A 46 -1.51 -11.35 3.57
N ASN A 47 -1.37 -12.66 3.35
CA ASN A 47 -0.09 -13.25 2.95
C ASN A 47 0.07 -13.26 1.42
N THR A 48 -0.10 -12.11 0.79
CA THR A 48 0.04 -11.93 -0.67
C THR A 48 1.24 -11.05 -0.99
N LYS A 49 1.77 -11.17 -2.19
CA LYS A 49 2.85 -10.30 -2.66
C LYS A 49 2.41 -8.83 -2.67
N ALA A 50 1.18 -8.56 -3.11
CA ALA A 50 0.60 -7.22 -3.10
C ALA A 50 0.54 -6.61 -1.69
N ALA A 51 0.13 -7.40 -0.68
CA ALA A 51 0.09 -6.95 0.70
C ALA A 51 1.49 -6.59 1.24
N GLN A 52 2.50 -7.39 0.91
CA GLN A 52 3.89 -7.10 1.28
C GLN A 52 4.42 -5.84 0.58
N GLU A 53 4.13 -5.68 -0.70
CA GLU A 53 4.53 -4.48 -1.47
C GLU A 53 3.81 -3.22 -0.94
N PHE A 54 2.53 -3.33 -0.59
CA PHE A 54 1.79 -2.24 0.05
C PHE A 54 2.41 -1.87 1.40
N ALA A 55 2.74 -2.85 2.24
CA ALA A 55 3.41 -2.62 3.52
C ALA A 55 4.76 -1.91 3.36
N ALA A 56 5.51 -2.21 2.31
CA ALA A 56 6.81 -1.57 2.01
C ALA A 56 6.68 -0.09 1.66
N MET A 57 5.49 0.37 1.26
CA MET A 57 5.23 1.78 0.94
C MET A 57 4.93 2.63 2.18
N LEU A 58 4.66 2.01 3.33
CA LEU A 58 4.25 2.71 4.54
C LEU A 58 5.41 3.53 5.16
N PRO A 59 5.13 4.69 5.76
CA PRO A 59 3.81 5.30 5.97
C PRO A 59 3.26 5.99 4.71
N LEU A 60 1.93 5.94 4.53
CA LEU A 60 1.23 6.60 3.45
C LEU A 60 0.10 7.46 3.99
N SER A 61 -0.10 8.65 3.40
CA SER A 61 -1.31 9.44 3.59
C SER A 61 -2.01 9.57 2.25
N LEU A 62 -3.19 9.00 2.13
CA LEU A 62 -3.94 8.94 0.87
C LEU A 62 -5.23 9.76 0.99
N ASN A 63 -5.44 10.67 0.04
CA ASN A 63 -6.73 11.34 -0.10
C ASN A 63 -7.66 10.41 -0.88
N MET A 64 -8.51 9.70 -0.16
CA MET A 64 -9.38 8.68 -0.69
C MET A 64 -10.72 9.27 -1.12
N GLN A 65 -11.18 8.86 -2.29
CA GLN A 65 -12.41 9.31 -2.89
C GLN A 65 -13.56 8.36 -2.54
N GLU A 66 -14.74 8.94 -2.38
CA GLU A 66 -16.00 8.21 -2.18
C GLU A 66 -16.49 7.55 -3.48
N LEU A 67 -16.95 6.32 -3.39
CA LEU A 67 -17.62 5.65 -4.50
C LEU A 67 -18.79 4.79 -4.02
N ASN A 68 -19.94 4.94 -4.66
CA ASN A 68 -21.14 4.11 -4.53
C ASN A 68 -21.72 3.97 -3.11
N GLY A 69 -21.31 4.76 -2.12
CA GLY A 69 -21.76 4.62 -0.74
C GLY A 69 -21.29 3.34 -0.05
N ASN A 70 -20.22 2.71 -0.53
CA ASN A 70 -19.71 1.45 0.01
C ASN A 70 -18.19 1.35 0.10
N GLU A 71 -17.45 2.30 -0.51
CA GLU A 71 -15.99 2.23 -0.58
C GLU A 71 -15.31 3.59 -0.66
N LYS A 72 -14.07 3.63 -0.20
CA LYS A 72 -13.11 4.70 -0.44
C LYS A 72 -11.95 4.14 -1.26
N TYR A 73 -11.51 4.86 -2.29
CA TYR A 73 -10.42 4.43 -3.15
C TYR A 73 -9.41 5.53 -3.45
N CYS A 74 -8.19 5.13 -3.78
CA CYS A 74 -7.13 6.01 -4.22
C CYS A 74 -6.13 5.25 -5.09
N ASN A 75 -5.64 5.90 -6.14
CA ASN A 75 -4.56 5.33 -6.94
C ASN A 75 -3.21 5.56 -6.24
N LEU A 76 -2.44 4.49 -6.10
CA LEU A 76 -1.08 4.51 -5.59
C LEU A 76 -0.12 5.09 -6.63
N SER A 77 1.02 5.60 -6.18
CA SER A 77 2.07 6.12 -7.06
C SER A 77 2.81 5.02 -7.84
N GLN A 78 2.68 3.76 -7.41
CA GLN A 78 3.31 2.60 -8.06
C GLN A 78 2.32 1.45 -8.21
N LYS A 79 2.61 0.59 -9.19
CA LYS A 79 1.84 -0.63 -9.43
C LYS A 79 2.31 -1.74 -8.52
N LEU A 80 1.37 -2.54 -8.02
CA LEU A 80 1.64 -3.72 -7.21
C LEU A 80 1.48 -4.99 -8.04
N THR A 81 2.07 -6.08 -7.55
CA THR A 81 1.85 -7.43 -8.09
C THR A 81 0.40 -7.83 -7.87
N THR A 82 -0.22 -8.41 -8.89
CA THR A 82 -1.62 -8.81 -8.82
C THR A 82 -1.77 -10.33 -8.69
N ASP A 83 -2.73 -10.72 -7.87
CA ASP A 83 -3.28 -12.08 -7.80
C ASP A 83 -4.80 -11.92 -7.70
N SER A 84 -5.39 -11.52 -8.81
CA SER A 84 -6.78 -11.07 -8.89
C SER A 84 -7.73 -12.25 -8.89
N GLN A 85 -8.72 -12.22 -8.01
CA GLN A 85 -9.73 -13.26 -7.85
C GLN A 85 -11.10 -12.63 -7.59
N LYS A 86 -12.17 -13.42 -7.82
CA LYS A 86 -13.55 -13.00 -7.52
C LYS A 86 -13.86 -13.30 -6.06
N PRO A 87 -14.04 -12.29 -5.20
CA PRO A 87 -14.42 -12.52 -3.81
C PRO A 87 -15.88 -13.01 -3.68
N GLY A 88 -16.75 -12.67 -4.65
CA GLY A 88 -18.18 -12.89 -4.57
C GLY A 88 -18.86 -11.93 -3.59
N THR A 89 -18.51 -12.00 -2.33
CA THR A 89 -18.95 -11.07 -1.28
C THR A 89 -17.76 -10.22 -0.81
N ILE A 90 -17.96 -8.91 -0.78
CA ILE A 90 -17.11 -7.94 -0.08
C ILE A 90 -17.67 -7.77 1.33
N HIS A 91 -16.79 -7.71 2.32
CA HIS A 91 -17.17 -7.45 3.70
C HIS A 91 -16.68 -6.07 4.16
N ALA A 92 -17.46 -5.40 4.98
CA ALA A 92 -17.00 -4.16 5.61
C ALA A 92 -15.67 -4.40 6.33
N GLY A 93 -14.67 -3.54 6.07
CA GLY A 93 -13.31 -3.67 6.56
C GLY A 93 -12.33 -4.30 5.58
N ASP A 94 -12.79 -4.87 4.47
CA ASP A 94 -11.90 -5.39 3.44
C ASP A 94 -11.06 -4.27 2.83
N ILE A 95 -9.76 -4.55 2.67
CA ILE A 95 -8.81 -3.70 1.95
C ILE A 95 -8.31 -4.50 0.76
N MET A 96 -8.54 -3.98 -0.43
CA MET A 96 -8.26 -4.69 -1.67
C MET A 96 -7.58 -3.80 -2.70
N LEU A 97 -6.93 -4.43 -3.68
CA LEU A 97 -6.37 -3.78 -4.84
C LEU A 97 -7.28 -4.06 -6.04
N TYR A 98 -7.79 -3.02 -6.66
CA TYR A 98 -8.48 -3.07 -7.96
C TYR A 98 -7.49 -2.73 -9.07
N GLY A 99 -7.43 -3.54 -10.11
CA GLY A 99 -6.38 -3.40 -11.11
C GLY A 99 -4.99 -3.59 -10.48
N ARG A 100 -4.07 -2.68 -10.76
CA ARG A 100 -2.67 -2.78 -10.30
C ARG A 100 -2.24 -1.70 -9.31
N ASP A 101 -3.00 -0.63 -9.17
CA ASP A 101 -2.61 0.55 -8.40
C ASP A 101 -3.75 1.21 -7.62
N CYS A 102 -4.99 0.76 -7.76
CA CYS A 102 -6.11 1.32 -7.03
C CYS A 102 -6.35 0.59 -5.72
N ILE A 103 -5.95 1.21 -4.59
CA ILE A 103 -6.25 0.69 -3.26
C ILE A 103 -7.68 1.08 -2.86
N VAL A 104 -8.41 0.12 -2.31
CA VAL A 104 -9.81 0.28 -1.93
C VAL A 104 -10.02 -0.16 -0.48
N VAL A 105 -10.70 0.66 0.31
CA VAL A 105 -11.17 0.35 1.66
C VAL A 105 -12.69 0.28 1.62
N PHE A 106 -13.23 -0.91 1.84
CA PHE A 106 -14.67 -1.15 1.86
C PHE A 106 -15.24 -0.94 3.26
N TYR A 107 -16.36 -0.25 3.34
CA TYR A 107 -17.04 -0.01 4.61
C TYR A 107 -18.50 -0.52 4.66
N GLU A 108 -18.91 -1.22 3.60
CA GLU A 108 -20.18 -1.94 3.53
C GLU A 108 -19.95 -3.37 3.03
N THR A 109 -20.89 -4.26 3.39
CA THR A 109 -20.92 -5.64 2.89
C THR A 109 -21.89 -5.73 1.73
N PHE A 110 -21.42 -6.26 0.59
CA PHE A 110 -22.26 -6.39 -0.63
C PHE A 110 -21.70 -7.46 -1.56
N GLN A 111 -22.52 -7.87 -2.54
CA GLN A 111 -22.13 -8.79 -3.60
C GLN A 111 -21.44 -8.05 -4.74
N THR A 112 -20.38 -8.64 -5.29
CA THR A 112 -19.69 -8.08 -6.44
C THR A 112 -19.33 -9.16 -7.47
N SER A 113 -19.31 -8.76 -8.75
CA SER A 113 -18.77 -9.59 -9.84
C SER A 113 -17.35 -9.18 -10.26
N TYR A 114 -16.81 -8.11 -9.68
CA TYR A 114 -15.46 -7.63 -9.97
C TYR A 114 -14.38 -8.50 -9.35
N ASN A 115 -13.18 -8.41 -9.93
CA ASN A 115 -11.99 -9.07 -9.43
C ASN A 115 -11.13 -8.10 -8.64
N TYR A 116 -10.57 -8.59 -7.54
CA TYR A 116 -9.67 -7.83 -6.67
C TYR A 116 -8.50 -8.71 -6.22
N THR A 117 -7.37 -8.08 -5.92
CA THR A 117 -6.27 -8.73 -5.20
C THR A 117 -6.39 -8.38 -3.72
N PRO A 118 -6.49 -9.36 -2.80
CA PRO A 118 -6.59 -9.09 -1.38
C PRO A 118 -5.34 -8.41 -0.82
N ILE A 119 -5.53 -7.38 0.01
CA ILE A 119 -4.46 -6.68 0.75
C ILE A 119 -4.55 -6.99 2.23
N GLY A 120 -5.73 -6.81 2.84
CA GLY A 120 -5.93 -7.05 4.26
C GLY A 120 -7.37 -6.84 4.70
N HIS A 121 -7.57 -6.86 6.01
CA HIS A 121 -8.89 -6.70 6.60
C HIS A 121 -8.79 -5.96 7.95
N ILE A 122 -9.65 -4.97 8.14
CA ILE A 122 -9.79 -4.24 9.41
C ILE A 122 -10.45 -5.18 10.43
N THR A 123 -9.79 -5.40 11.57
CA THR A 123 -10.21 -6.40 12.57
C THR A 123 -11.54 -6.05 13.24
N ASP A 124 -11.80 -4.76 13.44
CA ASP A 124 -13.07 -4.26 14.00
C ASP A 124 -13.59 -3.11 13.12
N PRO A 125 -14.45 -3.38 12.13
CA PRO A 125 -15.00 -2.37 11.25
C PRO A 125 -16.27 -1.68 11.78
N ALA A 126 -16.72 -1.96 13.01
CA ALA A 126 -18.04 -1.52 13.51
C ALA A 126 -18.28 0.00 13.38
N ARG A 127 -17.24 0.83 13.58
CA ARG A 127 -17.32 2.30 13.47
C ARG A 127 -16.76 2.85 12.17
N LEU A 128 -16.35 1.98 11.25
CA LEU A 128 -15.64 2.39 10.05
C LEU A 128 -16.49 3.30 9.16
N LYS A 129 -17.72 2.90 8.86
CA LYS A 129 -18.63 3.67 8.02
C LYS A 129 -18.90 5.08 8.56
N GLU A 130 -19.20 5.17 9.85
CA GLU A 130 -19.44 6.45 10.53
C GLU A 130 -18.19 7.36 10.47
N THR A 131 -17.03 6.79 10.74
CA THR A 131 -15.75 7.51 10.77
C THR A 131 -15.35 7.99 9.37
N LEU A 132 -15.51 7.17 8.34
CA LEU A 132 -15.19 7.52 6.95
C LEU A 132 -16.15 8.57 6.37
N GLY A 133 -17.41 8.58 6.80
CA GLY A 133 -18.41 9.52 6.31
C GLY A 133 -18.71 9.36 4.82
N THR A 134 -19.40 10.35 4.25
CA THR A 134 -19.95 10.32 2.88
C THR A 134 -19.10 11.04 1.84
N GLY A 135 -18.03 11.75 2.24
CA GLY A 135 -17.17 12.52 1.34
C GLY A 135 -15.80 11.88 1.14
N ASN A 136 -14.99 12.59 0.40
CA ASN A 136 -13.55 12.27 0.31
C ASN A 136 -12.90 12.48 1.67
N ILE A 137 -11.92 11.63 2.01
CA ILE A 137 -11.26 11.68 3.30
C ILE A 137 -9.81 11.24 3.19
N THR A 138 -8.94 11.85 4.00
CA THR A 138 -7.56 11.40 4.11
C THR A 138 -7.46 10.26 5.11
N ILE A 139 -6.87 9.15 4.68
CA ILE A 139 -6.51 8.01 5.52
C ILE A 139 -5.00 7.90 5.58
N LYS A 140 -4.46 7.87 6.80
CA LYS A 140 -3.04 7.60 7.04
C LYS A 140 -2.86 6.13 7.38
N PHE A 141 -2.00 5.46 6.62
CA PHE A 141 -1.62 4.07 6.84
C PHE A 141 -0.20 4.02 7.42
N THR A 142 -0.04 3.29 8.52
CA THR A 142 1.27 3.09 9.17
C THR A 142 1.45 1.62 9.53
N ALA A 143 2.70 1.14 9.58
CA ALA A 143 3.00 -0.17 10.17
C ALA A 143 2.71 -0.14 11.68
N GLN A 144 2.28 -1.29 12.22
CA GLN A 144 2.08 -1.48 13.65
C GLN A 144 3.31 -2.15 14.26
#